data_6ea1ab8442a179a39a567c709cc95b1c
#
_entry.id   6ea1ab8442a179a39a567c709cc95b1c
#
_cell.length_a   1.000
_cell.length_b   1.000
_cell.length_c   1.000
_cell.angle_alpha   90.00
_cell.angle_beta   90.00
_cell.angle_gamma   90.00
#
_symmetry.space_group_name_H-M   'P 1'
#
loop_
_entity.id
_entity.type
_entity.pdbx_description
1 polymer ?
#
loop_
_entity_poly.entity_id
_entity_poly.type
_entity_poly.pdbx_seq_one_letter_code
_entity_poly.pdbx_strand_id
1 'polypeptide(L)'
;MATINVNGQMRTVQSPPDTPLLYVLRNELGVMTPKFGCGLAQCGACSVLLDGEEIRACVTPIEALDGKEVTTVDGLAARWAKQRNLSPEQAAQTLHPVQEAWIEEQVPQCGICQFGMMIKITELLEQTST
;
A
#
# COMPACT_ATOMS: atom_id res chain seq x y z
N MET A 1 -14.63 11.46 13.41
CA MET A 1 -13.65 10.36 13.53
C MET A 1 -14.04 9.21 12.62
N ALA A 2 -13.10 8.64 11.93
CA ALA A 2 -13.31 7.45 11.11
C ALA A 2 -12.31 6.38 11.52
N THR A 3 -12.66 5.11 11.30
CA THR A 3 -11.75 4.00 11.54
C THR A 3 -11.48 3.31 10.22
N ILE A 4 -10.21 3.20 9.85
CA ILE A 4 -9.80 2.54 8.60
C ILE A 4 -8.84 1.39 8.91
N ASN A 5 -8.87 0.38 8.06
CA ASN A 5 -7.98 -0.77 8.17
C ASN A 5 -6.76 -0.54 7.27
N VAL A 6 -5.58 -0.40 7.86
CA VAL A 6 -4.33 -0.18 7.13
C VAL A 6 -3.35 -1.27 7.50
N ASN A 7 -2.97 -2.08 6.50
CA ASN A 7 -2.02 -3.18 6.66
C ASN A 7 -2.41 -4.14 7.77
N GLY A 8 -3.71 -4.43 7.88
CA GLY A 8 -4.24 -5.37 8.87
C GLY A 8 -4.48 -4.79 10.25
N GLN A 9 -4.29 -3.48 10.43
CA GLN A 9 -4.53 -2.81 11.70
C GLN A 9 -5.64 -1.78 11.58
N MET A 10 -6.57 -1.81 12.51
CA MET A 10 -7.63 -0.80 12.59
C MET A 10 -7.05 0.48 13.19
N ARG A 11 -7.14 1.58 12.46
CA ARG A 11 -6.59 2.86 12.85
C ARG A 11 -7.71 3.91 12.88
N THR A 12 -7.80 4.65 13.97
CA THR A 12 -8.78 5.74 14.10
C THR A 12 -8.14 7.02 13.63
N VAL A 13 -8.83 7.77 12.76
CA VAL A 13 -8.32 9.00 12.18
C VAL A 13 -9.23 10.16 12.51
N GLN A 14 -8.65 11.35 12.66
CA GLN A 14 -9.35 12.58 13.01
C GLN A 14 -9.68 13.44 11.80
N SER A 15 -9.05 13.18 10.67
CA SER A 15 -9.21 13.98 9.46
C SER A 15 -10.66 13.97 8.96
N PRO A 16 -11.12 15.08 8.33
CA PRO A 16 -12.46 15.11 7.73
C PRO A 16 -12.67 14.01 6.69
N PRO A 17 -13.93 13.57 6.46
CA PRO A 17 -14.21 12.47 5.55
C PRO A 17 -13.77 12.66 4.11
N ASP A 18 -13.67 13.89 3.66
CA ASP A 18 -13.25 14.20 2.29
C ASP A 18 -11.73 14.31 2.12
N THR A 19 -10.97 14.09 3.19
CA THR A 19 -9.51 14.16 3.13
C THR A 19 -8.96 13.02 2.27
N PRO A 20 -8.08 13.31 1.29
CA PRO A 20 -7.46 12.26 0.50
C PRO A 20 -6.64 11.31 1.38
N LEU A 21 -6.75 10.03 1.09
CA LEU A 21 -6.08 8.97 1.86
C LEU A 21 -4.58 9.21 1.98
N LEU A 22 -3.95 9.72 0.92
CA LEU A 22 -2.49 9.94 0.92
C LEU A 22 -2.06 10.81 2.11
N TYR A 23 -2.80 11.89 2.37
CA TYR A 23 -2.45 12.81 3.47
C TYR A 23 -2.68 12.17 4.83
N VAL A 24 -3.75 11.38 4.96
CA VAL A 24 -4.02 10.66 6.20
C VAL A 24 -2.91 9.65 6.48
N LEU A 25 -2.50 8.89 5.49
CA LEU A 25 -1.42 7.91 5.65
C LEU A 25 -0.12 8.59 6.09
N ARG A 26 0.28 9.64 5.39
CA ARG A 26 1.57 10.29 5.64
C ARG A 26 1.57 11.18 6.87
N ASN A 27 0.51 11.97 7.05
CA ASN A 27 0.51 13.05 8.05
C ASN A 27 -0.10 12.62 9.38
N GLU A 28 -1.09 11.74 9.36
CA GLU A 28 -1.77 11.32 10.58
C GLU A 28 -1.28 9.96 11.08
N LEU A 29 -1.06 9.01 10.18
CA LEU A 29 -0.70 7.64 10.57
C LEU A 29 0.80 7.33 10.47
N GLY A 30 1.58 8.23 9.89
CA GLY A 30 3.03 8.03 9.76
C GLY A 30 3.45 6.96 8.77
N VAL A 31 2.56 6.57 7.85
CA VAL A 31 2.86 5.61 6.79
C VAL A 31 3.44 6.37 5.60
N MET A 32 4.74 6.28 5.41
CA MET A 32 5.49 7.18 4.54
C MET A 32 5.85 6.61 3.17
N THR A 33 5.57 5.34 2.91
CA THR A 33 5.89 4.74 1.61
C THR A 33 5.04 5.25 0.46
N PRO A 34 3.73 5.54 0.62
CA PRO A 34 3.01 6.23 -0.45
C PRO A 34 3.55 7.65 -0.58
N LYS A 35 3.84 8.08 -1.81
CA LYS A 35 4.47 9.37 -2.08
C LYS A 35 3.55 10.31 -2.84
N PHE A 36 3.72 11.61 -2.61
CA PHE A 36 3.06 12.63 -3.40
C PHE A 36 3.90 12.93 -4.65
N GLY A 37 3.26 12.86 -5.80
CA GLY A 37 3.88 13.26 -7.05
C GLY A 37 3.01 14.30 -7.76
N CYS A 38 2.08 13.85 -8.62
CA CYS A 38 1.23 14.76 -9.40
C CYS A 38 0.01 15.30 -8.65
N GLY A 39 -0.54 14.56 -7.69
CA GLY A 39 -1.79 14.90 -7.01
C GLY A 39 -3.04 14.77 -7.90
N LEU A 40 -2.90 14.19 -9.10
CA LEU A 40 -3.96 14.12 -10.12
C LEU A 40 -4.22 12.68 -10.59
N ALA A 41 -3.82 11.69 -9.81
CA ALA A 41 -3.99 10.28 -10.11
C ALA A 41 -3.24 9.82 -11.38
N GLN A 42 -2.20 10.53 -11.80
CA GLN A 42 -1.48 10.23 -13.05
C GLN A 42 -0.17 9.48 -12.82
N CYS A 43 0.65 9.92 -11.85
CA CYS A 43 2.00 9.37 -11.71
C CYS A 43 2.06 8.01 -11.01
N GLY A 44 1.09 7.70 -10.15
CA GLY A 44 1.06 6.43 -9.43
C GLY A 44 1.97 6.35 -8.21
N ALA A 45 2.71 7.39 -7.88
CA ALA A 45 3.61 7.38 -6.72
C ALA A 45 2.86 7.17 -5.39
N CYS A 46 1.56 7.52 -5.35
CA CYS A 46 0.69 7.38 -4.18
C CYS A 46 -0.09 6.06 -4.16
N SER A 47 0.12 5.16 -5.09
CA SER A 47 -0.70 3.95 -5.23
C SER A 47 -0.66 3.07 -3.98
N VAL A 48 -1.83 2.56 -3.62
CA VAL A 48 -2.01 1.57 -2.57
C VAL A 48 -3.01 0.52 -3.07
N LEU A 49 -3.08 -0.63 -2.40
CA LEU A 49 -4.14 -1.61 -2.68
C LEU A 49 -5.33 -1.33 -1.78
N LEU A 50 -6.52 -1.31 -2.35
CA LEU A 50 -7.78 -1.24 -1.62
C LEU A 50 -8.55 -2.53 -1.92
N ASP A 51 -8.64 -3.41 -0.92
CA ASP A 51 -9.18 -4.76 -1.08
C ASP A 51 -8.55 -5.49 -2.28
N GLY A 52 -7.23 -5.32 -2.48
CA GLY A 52 -6.49 -5.98 -3.54
C GLY A 52 -6.46 -5.25 -4.89
N GLU A 53 -7.16 -4.12 -5.01
CA GLU A 53 -7.15 -3.32 -6.24
C GLU A 53 -6.33 -2.05 -6.06
N GLU A 54 -5.50 -1.73 -7.04
CA GLU A 54 -4.67 -0.53 -6.99
C GLU A 54 -5.54 0.72 -7.15
N ILE A 55 -5.36 1.66 -6.23
CA ILE A 55 -6.00 2.98 -6.30
C ILE A 55 -4.98 4.08 -6.09
N ARG A 56 -5.34 5.28 -6.50
CA ARG A 56 -4.51 6.48 -6.31
C ARG A 56 -4.92 7.18 -5.02
N ALA A 57 -4.09 7.08 -3.98
CA ALA A 57 -4.43 7.63 -2.66
C ALA A 57 -4.54 9.16 -2.66
N CYS A 58 -3.90 9.84 -3.61
CA CYS A 58 -3.93 11.31 -3.66
C CYS A 58 -5.31 11.88 -4.01
N VAL A 59 -6.19 11.09 -4.60
CA VAL A 59 -7.53 11.53 -5.01
C VAL A 59 -8.67 10.73 -4.38
N THR A 60 -8.36 9.76 -3.52
CA THR A 60 -9.37 8.90 -2.90
C THR A 60 -9.68 9.41 -1.49
N PRO A 61 -10.91 9.91 -1.23
CA PRO A 61 -11.27 10.39 0.11
C PRO A 61 -11.42 9.21 1.07
N ILE A 62 -11.12 9.46 2.35
CA ILE A 62 -11.18 8.38 3.34
C ILE A 62 -12.60 7.85 3.55
N GLU A 63 -13.62 8.64 3.28
CA GLU A 63 -15.01 8.19 3.37
C GLU A 63 -15.33 7.04 2.42
N ALA A 64 -14.53 6.89 1.34
CA ALA A 64 -14.72 5.81 0.37
C ALA A 64 -14.16 4.47 0.85
N LEU A 65 -13.50 4.43 2.00
CA LEU A 65 -12.78 3.26 2.49
C LEU A 65 -13.55 2.43 3.51
N ASP A 66 -14.80 2.78 3.77
CA ASP A 66 -15.58 2.11 4.81
C ASP A 66 -15.70 0.61 4.54
N GLY A 67 -15.31 -0.19 5.53
CA GLY A 67 -15.33 -1.65 5.42
C GLY A 67 -14.26 -2.25 4.53
N LYS A 68 -13.28 -1.46 4.05
CA LYS A 68 -12.26 -1.93 3.13
C LYS A 68 -10.88 -1.89 3.76
N GLU A 69 -9.99 -2.75 3.25
CA GLU A 69 -8.61 -2.83 3.74
C GLU A 69 -7.64 -2.15 2.80
N VAL A 70 -6.82 -1.25 3.36
CA VAL A 70 -5.74 -0.56 2.63
C VAL A 70 -4.44 -1.31 2.85
N THR A 71 -3.73 -1.65 1.78
CA THR A 71 -2.40 -2.25 1.86
C THR A 71 -1.40 -1.34 1.18
N THR A 72 -0.38 -0.92 1.93
CA THR A 72 0.76 -0.18 1.39
C THR A 72 1.94 -1.12 1.21
N VAL A 73 3.05 -0.61 0.68
CA VAL A 73 4.27 -1.42 0.54
C VAL A 73 4.71 -2.00 1.89
N ASP A 74 4.48 -1.27 2.98
CA ASP A 74 4.82 -1.75 4.33
C ASP A 74 4.07 -3.03 4.70
N GLY A 75 2.92 -3.29 4.10
CA GLY A 75 2.11 -4.46 4.38
C GLY A 75 2.26 -5.60 3.37
N LEU A 76 3.09 -5.43 2.33
CA LEU A 76 3.18 -6.45 1.26
C LEU A 76 3.75 -7.78 1.76
N ALA A 77 4.79 -7.74 2.59
CA ALA A 77 5.40 -8.95 3.11
C ALA A 77 4.42 -9.77 3.96
N ALA A 78 3.68 -9.10 4.85
CA ALA A 78 2.68 -9.75 5.68
C ALA A 78 1.53 -10.31 4.84
N ARG A 79 1.10 -9.57 3.82
CA ARG A 79 0.06 -10.02 2.90
C ARG A 79 0.49 -11.29 2.16
N TRP A 80 1.70 -11.32 1.66
CA TRP A 80 2.27 -12.48 0.98
C TRP A 80 2.35 -13.70 1.91
N ALA A 81 2.85 -13.49 3.13
CA ALA A 81 2.96 -14.55 4.13
C ALA A 81 1.60 -15.15 4.47
N LYS A 82 0.58 -14.31 4.61
CA LYS A 82 -0.79 -14.76 4.90
C LYS A 82 -1.35 -15.58 3.75
N GLN A 83 -1.13 -15.15 2.50
CA GLN A 83 -1.59 -15.88 1.33
C GLN A 83 -0.93 -17.24 1.17
N ARG A 84 0.29 -17.40 1.70
CA ARG A 84 1.07 -18.64 1.64
C ARG A 84 0.97 -19.46 2.92
N ASN A 85 0.17 -19.02 3.90
CA ASN A 85 -0.01 -19.70 5.19
C ASN A 85 1.33 -19.96 5.90
N LEU A 86 2.23 -18.97 5.87
CA LEU A 86 3.52 -19.07 6.53
C LEU A 86 3.37 -18.92 8.05
N SER A 87 4.25 -19.61 8.81
CA SER A 87 4.31 -19.43 10.25
C SER A 87 4.78 -18.00 10.59
N PRO A 88 4.50 -17.50 11.82
CA PRO A 88 5.00 -16.17 12.19
C PRO A 88 6.52 -16.02 12.08
N GLU A 89 7.27 -17.09 12.34
CA GLU A 89 8.73 -17.06 12.20
C GLU A 89 9.16 -16.93 10.75
N GLN A 90 8.53 -17.69 9.86
CA GLN A 90 8.79 -17.60 8.43
C GLN A 90 8.37 -16.26 7.87
N ALA A 91 7.22 -15.75 8.31
CA ALA A 91 6.70 -14.45 7.86
C ALA A 91 7.67 -13.32 8.21
N ALA A 92 8.30 -13.37 9.38
CA ALA A 92 9.23 -12.34 9.84
C ALA A 92 10.50 -12.27 8.98
N GLN A 93 10.82 -13.35 8.25
CA GLN A 93 12.03 -13.44 7.43
C GLN A 93 11.76 -13.36 5.94
N THR A 94 10.49 -13.20 5.54
CA THR A 94 10.10 -13.29 4.13
C THR A 94 9.63 -11.91 3.64
N LEU A 95 10.14 -11.51 2.49
CA LEU A 95 9.64 -10.34 1.77
C LEU A 95 8.69 -10.80 0.65
N HIS A 96 7.85 -9.88 0.19
CA HIS A 96 7.06 -10.14 -1.02
C HIS A 96 8.02 -10.33 -2.21
N PRO A 97 7.71 -11.23 -3.15
CA PRO A 97 8.59 -11.46 -4.31
C PRO A 97 8.95 -10.19 -5.07
N VAL A 98 8.04 -9.21 -5.15
CA VAL A 98 8.31 -7.95 -5.83
C VAL A 98 9.38 -7.15 -5.08
N GLN A 99 9.39 -7.19 -3.75
CA GLN A 99 10.39 -6.53 -2.93
C GLN A 99 11.76 -7.20 -3.08
N GLU A 100 11.79 -8.53 -3.10
CA GLU A 100 13.02 -9.28 -3.31
C GLU A 100 13.63 -9.00 -4.67
N ALA A 101 12.80 -8.95 -5.72
CA ALA A 101 13.27 -8.62 -7.07
C ALA A 101 13.85 -7.22 -7.13
N TRP A 102 13.23 -6.26 -6.43
CA TRP A 102 13.71 -4.88 -6.36
C TRP A 102 15.10 -4.80 -5.78
N ILE A 103 15.33 -5.54 -4.69
CA ILE A 103 16.62 -5.60 -4.02
C ILE A 103 17.66 -6.31 -4.90
N GLU A 104 17.29 -7.48 -5.43
CA GLU A 104 18.20 -8.30 -6.22
C GLU A 104 18.67 -7.59 -7.48
N GLU A 105 17.77 -6.90 -8.17
CA GLU A 105 18.09 -6.18 -9.41
C GLU A 105 18.64 -4.78 -9.16
N GLN A 106 18.73 -4.34 -7.91
CA GLN A 106 19.24 -3.02 -7.53
C GLN A 106 18.54 -1.88 -8.29
N VAL A 107 17.22 -1.94 -8.35
CA VAL A 107 16.38 -1.00 -9.10
C VAL A 107 16.45 0.44 -8.57
N PRO A 108 16.60 0.71 -7.25
CA PRO A 108 16.38 2.05 -6.70
C PRO A 108 17.26 3.14 -7.33
N GLN A 109 16.60 4.27 -7.65
CA GLN A 109 17.25 5.52 -8.02
C GLN A 109 16.83 6.58 -7.00
N CYS A 110 15.99 7.58 -7.38
CA CYS A 110 15.50 8.55 -6.40
C CYS A 110 14.42 7.99 -5.47
N GLY A 111 13.69 6.99 -5.92
CA GLY A 111 12.75 6.26 -5.07
C GLY A 111 11.32 6.77 -5.06
N ILE A 112 11.02 7.92 -5.65
CA ILE A 112 9.67 8.52 -5.53
C ILE A 112 8.59 7.64 -6.17
N CYS A 113 8.85 7.08 -7.35
CA CYS A 113 7.85 6.29 -8.08
C CYS A 113 7.85 4.80 -7.73
N GLN A 114 8.90 4.30 -7.09
CA GLN A 114 9.10 2.85 -7.04
C GLN A 114 8.12 2.12 -6.14
N PHE A 115 7.67 2.72 -5.03
CA PHE A 115 6.68 2.06 -4.17
C PHE A 115 5.33 1.91 -4.87
N GLY A 116 4.92 2.94 -5.63
CA GLY A 116 3.70 2.85 -6.45
C GLY A 116 3.81 1.78 -7.52
N MET A 117 4.98 1.64 -8.14
CA MET A 117 5.23 0.59 -9.12
C MET A 117 5.12 -0.81 -8.49
N MET A 118 5.69 -0.99 -7.29
CA MET A 118 5.56 -2.25 -6.55
C MET A 118 4.11 -2.63 -6.30
N ILE A 119 3.28 -1.66 -5.92
CA ILE A 119 1.85 -1.88 -5.67
C ILE A 119 1.15 -2.33 -6.95
N LYS A 120 1.41 -1.65 -8.07
CA LYS A 120 0.76 -2.00 -9.34
C LYS A 120 1.20 -3.38 -9.84
N ILE A 121 2.48 -3.70 -9.69
CA ILE A 121 2.99 -5.02 -10.06
C ILE A 121 2.38 -6.09 -9.17
N THR A 122 2.23 -5.84 -7.88
CA THR A 122 1.59 -6.77 -6.94
C THR A 122 0.16 -7.05 -7.34
N GLU A 123 -0.61 -6.01 -7.70
CA GLU A 123 -1.97 -6.18 -8.20
C GLU A 123 -1.99 -7.09 -9.43
N LEU A 124 -1.11 -6.83 -10.39
CA LEU A 124 -1.03 -7.63 -11.60
C LEU A 124 -0.73 -9.10 -11.30
N LEU A 125 0.24 -9.35 -10.42
CA LEU A 125 0.62 -10.71 -10.05
C LEU A 125 -0.50 -11.46 -9.34
N GLU A 126 -1.27 -10.78 -8.51
CA GLU A 126 -2.39 -11.39 -7.79
C GLU A 126 -3.57 -11.71 -8.71
N GLN A 127 -3.76 -10.91 -9.76
CA GLN A 127 -4.83 -11.13 -10.72
C GLN A 127 -4.47 -12.14 -11.79
N THR A 128 -3.19 -12.39 -11.99
CA THR A 128 -2.71 -13.35 -12.98
C THR A 128 -2.50 -14.69 -12.28
N SER A 129 -3.44 -15.61 -12.45
CA SER A 129 -3.34 -16.93 -11.85
C SER A 129 -2.54 -17.84 -12.75
N THR A 130 -1.34 -18.10 -12.36
CA THR A 130 -0.48 -19.08 -13.02
C THR A 130 0.17 -19.96 -12.00
#